data_f745533a9df1d854ebe18ea32c30ff50
#
_entry.id   f745533a9df1d854ebe18ea32c30ff50
#
_cell.length_a   1.000
_cell.length_b   1.000
_cell.length_c   1.000
_cell.angle_alpha   90.00
_cell.angle_beta   90.00
_cell.angle_gamma   90.00
#
_symmetry.space_group_name_H-M   'P 1'
#
loop_
_entity.id
_entity.type
_entity.pdbx_description
1 polymer ?
#
loop_
_entity_poly.entity_id
_entity_poly.type
_entity_poly.pdbx_seq_one_letter_code
_entity_poly.pdbx_strand_id
1 'polypeptide(L)'
;MKLIKDLREFVGDGGIGKIVWTVLFNPCFHSVVLYRLSSFFYKIKCSVLAKIVWYINRVFFSVDIDYRANLAGGFVLVHGLGTVIGKDVVSLGTLVVYQGVTIGGSGKSKVIDGVECWQPVIGTGVKLYTNAMVLGPVQISENSIIKAGERITTDR
;
A
#
# COMPACT_ATOMS: atom_id res chain seq x y z
N MET A 1 15.91 -0.43 -5.57
CA MET A 1 15.04 0.66 -5.13
C MET A 1 13.57 0.21 -5.21
N LYS A 2 12.74 0.52 -4.20
CA LYS A 2 11.33 0.08 -4.14
C LYS A 2 10.51 0.59 -5.35
N LEU A 3 10.66 1.87 -5.72
CA LEU A 3 9.91 2.49 -6.82
C LEU A 3 10.13 1.82 -8.18
N ILE A 4 11.34 1.33 -8.46
CA ILE A 4 11.62 0.59 -9.71
C ILE A 4 10.86 -0.74 -9.74
N LYS A 5 10.76 -1.42 -8.59
CA LYS A 5 9.94 -2.64 -8.49
C LYS A 5 8.46 -2.33 -8.67
N ASP A 6 7.98 -1.23 -8.09
CA ASP A 6 6.60 -0.78 -8.29
C ASP A 6 6.31 -0.55 -9.78
N LEU A 7 7.18 0.21 -10.48
CA LEU A 7 7.02 0.46 -11.91
C LEU A 7 7.00 -0.84 -12.74
N ARG A 8 7.86 -1.80 -12.42
CA ARG A 8 7.88 -3.10 -13.10
C ARG A 8 6.55 -3.83 -12.96
N GLU A 9 5.97 -3.85 -11.77
CA GLU A 9 4.66 -4.49 -11.53
C GLU A 9 3.51 -3.75 -12.25
N PHE A 10 3.55 -2.41 -12.35
CA PHE A 10 2.57 -1.65 -13.14
C PHE A 10 2.67 -1.94 -14.64
N VAL A 11 3.89 -2.13 -15.13
CA VAL A 11 4.16 -2.36 -16.56
C VAL A 11 3.97 -3.82 -16.93
N GLY A 12 4.32 -4.77 -16.05
CA GLY A 12 4.35 -6.19 -16.36
C GLY A 12 5.23 -6.46 -17.60
N ASP A 13 4.77 -7.27 -18.53
CA ASP A 13 5.48 -7.62 -19.77
C ASP A 13 5.40 -6.52 -20.87
N GLY A 14 4.91 -5.33 -20.51
CA GLY A 14 4.81 -4.21 -21.44
C GLY A 14 6.16 -3.58 -21.78
N GLY A 15 6.37 -3.27 -23.05
CA GLY A 15 7.59 -2.62 -23.55
C GLY A 15 7.71 -1.14 -23.16
N ILE A 16 8.70 -0.45 -23.74
CA ILE A 16 9.05 0.96 -23.47
C ILE A 16 7.81 1.89 -23.54
N GLY A 17 6.92 1.67 -24.52
CA GLY A 17 5.69 2.48 -24.66
C GLY A 17 4.80 2.42 -23.40
N LYS A 18 4.65 1.24 -22.78
CA LYS A 18 3.88 1.10 -21.56
C LYS A 18 4.57 1.74 -20.34
N ILE A 19 5.91 1.72 -20.32
CA ILE A 19 6.69 2.43 -19.30
C ILE A 19 6.40 3.94 -19.41
N VAL A 20 6.55 4.51 -20.60
CA VAL A 20 6.32 5.95 -20.86
C VAL A 20 4.88 6.32 -20.50
N TRP A 21 3.90 5.52 -20.94
CA TRP A 21 2.50 5.74 -20.60
C TRP A 21 2.25 5.70 -19.08
N THR A 22 2.79 4.70 -18.38
CA THR A 22 2.63 4.57 -16.92
C THR A 22 3.22 5.76 -16.19
N VAL A 23 4.43 6.18 -16.58
CA VAL A 23 5.12 7.30 -15.91
C VAL A 23 4.43 8.64 -16.17
N LEU A 24 3.88 8.87 -17.37
CA LEU A 24 3.30 10.16 -17.73
C LEU A 24 1.81 10.28 -17.42
N PHE A 25 1.04 9.18 -17.53
CA PHE A 25 -0.42 9.26 -17.57
C PHE A 25 -1.15 8.32 -16.59
N ASN A 26 -0.45 7.52 -15.78
CA ASN A 26 -1.14 6.62 -14.85
C ASN A 26 -1.28 7.29 -13.45
N PRO A 27 -2.50 7.71 -13.05
CA PRO A 27 -2.70 8.40 -11.77
C PRO A 27 -2.44 7.49 -10.57
N CYS A 28 -2.66 6.18 -10.68
CA CYS A 28 -2.37 5.23 -9.62
C CYS A 28 -0.85 5.10 -9.39
N PHE A 29 -0.06 5.10 -10.46
CA PHE A 29 1.39 5.13 -10.35
C PHE A 29 1.88 6.44 -9.73
N HIS A 30 1.33 7.59 -10.12
CA HIS A 30 1.65 8.89 -9.52
C HIS A 30 1.35 8.92 -8.02
N SER A 31 0.21 8.36 -7.60
CA SER A 31 -0.13 8.21 -6.17
C SER A 31 0.92 7.37 -5.42
N VAL A 32 1.38 6.26 -6.01
CA VAL A 32 2.46 5.44 -5.43
C VAL A 32 3.77 6.21 -5.35
N VAL A 33 4.12 7.00 -6.36
CA VAL A 33 5.30 7.88 -6.34
C VAL A 33 5.22 8.88 -5.18
N LEU A 34 4.07 9.55 -5.00
CA LEU A 34 3.88 10.48 -3.89
C LEU A 34 3.97 9.78 -2.52
N TYR A 35 3.39 8.59 -2.37
CA TYR A 35 3.58 7.80 -1.16
C TYR A 35 5.07 7.49 -0.90
N ARG A 36 5.82 7.04 -1.90
CA ARG A 36 7.26 6.76 -1.76
C ARG A 36 8.05 8.01 -1.38
N LEU A 37 7.73 9.14 -1.97
CA LEU A 37 8.36 10.44 -1.67
C LEU A 37 8.04 10.90 -0.24
N SER A 38 6.78 10.81 0.17
CA SER A 38 6.34 11.13 1.53
C SER A 38 7.05 10.24 2.57
N SER A 39 7.12 8.92 2.33
CA SER A 39 7.84 7.98 3.18
C SER A 39 9.35 8.25 3.23
N PHE A 40 9.96 8.69 2.13
CA PHE A 40 11.35 9.11 2.09
C PHE A 40 11.59 10.34 2.99
N PHE A 41 10.78 11.39 2.86
CA PHE A 41 10.89 12.58 3.72
C PHE A 41 10.74 12.23 5.20
N TYR A 42 9.82 11.33 5.53
CA TYR A 42 9.68 10.86 6.91
C TYR A 42 10.95 10.17 7.43
N LYS A 43 11.57 9.31 6.62
CA LYS A 43 12.81 8.59 7.00
C LYS A 43 14.00 9.52 7.23
N ILE A 44 14.10 10.61 6.49
CA ILE A 44 15.13 11.65 6.71
C ILE A 44 14.71 12.68 7.78
N LYS A 45 13.68 12.35 8.58
CA LYS A 45 13.15 13.17 9.68
C LYS A 45 12.56 14.53 9.26
N CYS A 46 12.24 14.71 7.99
CA CYS A 46 11.56 15.90 7.48
C CYS A 46 10.03 15.72 7.51
N SER A 47 9.46 15.64 8.71
CA SER A 47 8.05 15.29 8.95
C SER A 47 7.05 16.28 8.33
N VAL A 48 7.42 17.55 8.22
CA VAL A 48 6.55 18.58 7.61
C VAL A 48 6.37 18.30 6.13
N LEU A 49 7.46 18.06 5.38
CA LEU A 49 7.40 17.72 3.96
C LEU A 49 6.69 16.36 3.74
N ALA A 50 6.94 15.38 4.61
CA ALA A 50 6.22 14.12 4.56
C ALA A 50 4.70 14.32 4.62
N LYS A 51 4.21 15.15 5.55
CA LYS A 51 2.79 15.49 5.69
C LYS A 51 2.24 16.24 4.48
N ILE A 52 2.99 17.21 3.95
CA ILE A 52 2.55 17.99 2.77
C ILE A 52 2.36 17.06 1.58
N VAL A 53 3.33 16.20 1.28
CA VAL A 53 3.25 15.26 0.14
C VAL A 53 2.14 14.23 0.35
N TRP A 54 1.97 13.71 1.56
CA TRP A 54 0.85 12.84 1.90
C TRP A 54 -0.50 13.54 1.68
N TYR A 55 -0.64 14.81 2.12
CA TYR A 55 -1.85 15.58 1.93
C TYR A 55 -2.16 15.82 0.45
N ILE A 56 -1.15 16.14 -0.36
CA ILE A 56 -1.27 16.27 -1.82
C ILE A 56 -1.82 14.96 -2.41
N ASN A 57 -1.26 13.81 -2.05
CA ASN A 57 -1.72 12.51 -2.52
C ASN A 57 -3.21 12.29 -2.21
N ARG A 58 -3.60 12.60 -0.97
CA ARG A 58 -4.98 12.44 -0.51
C ARG A 58 -5.96 13.34 -1.27
N VAL A 59 -5.59 14.59 -1.53
CA VAL A 59 -6.47 15.56 -2.20
C VAL A 59 -6.58 15.26 -3.69
N PHE A 60 -5.48 15.01 -4.39
CA PHE A 60 -5.47 14.86 -5.84
C PHE A 60 -5.88 13.46 -6.32
N PHE A 61 -5.59 12.42 -5.54
CA PHE A 61 -5.83 11.04 -5.97
C PHE A 61 -6.87 10.30 -5.11
N SER A 62 -7.40 10.94 -4.05
CA SER A 62 -8.35 10.30 -3.11
C SER A 62 -7.79 8.99 -2.52
N VAL A 63 -6.47 8.96 -2.27
CA VAL A 63 -5.74 7.81 -1.72
C VAL A 63 -5.08 8.23 -0.42
N ASP A 64 -5.38 7.52 0.66
CA ASP A 64 -4.82 7.76 1.99
C ASP A 64 -3.86 6.66 2.39
N ILE A 65 -2.59 6.77 1.99
CA ILE A 65 -1.53 5.86 2.43
C ILE A 65 -0.64 6.61 3.40
N ASP A 66 -0.65 6.21 4.66
CA ASP A 66 0.21 6.82 5.68
C ASP A 66 1.69 6.65 5.30
N TYR A 67 2.45 7.73 5.38
CA TYR A 67 3.89 7.74 5.05
C TYR A 67 4.73 6.86 5.97
N ARG A 68 4.20 6.41 7.12
CA ARG A 68 4.84 5.48 8.06
C ARG A 68 4.58 4.02 7.69
N ALA A 69 3.65 3.73 6.79
CA ALA A 69 3.47 2.37 6.28
C ALA A 69 4.77 1.88 5.63
N ASN A 70 5.13 0.62 5.87
CA ASN A 70 6.33 0.00 5.33
C ASN A 70 5.99 -1.01 4.23
N LEU A 71 5.55 -0.49 3.09
CA LEU A 71 5.27 -1.35 1.94
C LEU A 71 6.57 -1.71 1.22
N ALA A 72 6.76 -3.00 0.93
CA ALA A 72 7.86 -3.50 0.11
C ALA A 72 7.78 -2.94 -1.32
N GLY A 73 8.77 -3.21 -2.18
CA GLY A 73 8.68 -2.90 -3.60
C GLY A 73 7.76 -3.88 -4.33
N GLY A 74 7.09 -3.40 -5.39
CA GLY A 74 6.06 -4.14 -6.11
C GLY A 74 4.65 -3.83 -5.61
N PHE A 75 4.44 -2.64 -5.08
CA PHE A 75 3.14 -2.16 -4.66
C PHE A 75 2.39 -1.54 -5.85
N VAL A 76 1.20 -2.06 -6.14
CA VAL A 76 0.35 -1.63 -7.25
C VAL A 76 -1.02 -1.23 -6.73
N LEU A 77 -1.46 -0.03 -7.09
CA LEU A 77 -2.85 0.42 -6.96
C LEU A 77 -3.59 0.19 -8.27
N VAL A 78 -4.76 -0.45 -8.18
CA VAL A 78 -5.68 -0.60 -9.31
C VAL A 78 -6.90 0.27 -9.03
N HIS A 79 -7.08 1.33 -9.82
CA HIS A 79 -8.07 2.41 -9.65
C HIS A 79 -7.88 3.29 -8.41
N GLY A 80 -7.31 2.82 -7.33
CA GLY A 80 -6.84 3.53 -6.13
C GLY A 80 -7.85 4.32 -5.30
N LEU A 81 -8.91 4.84 -5.87
CA LEU A 81 -9.89 5.72 -5.23
C LEU A 81 -10.43 5.16 -3.91
N GLY A 82 -10.42 5.95 -2.85
CA GLY A 82 -10.94 5.56 -1.54
C GLY A 82 -10.09 4.51 -0.80
N THR A 83 -8.90 4.19 -1.32
CA THR A 83 -7.98 3.26 -0.63
C THR A 83 -7.39 3.92 0.60
N VAL A 84 -7.41 3.19 1.73
CA VAL A 84 -6.81 3.64 3.00
C VAL A 84 -5.81 2.58 3.48
N ILE A 85 -4.56 2.99 3.69
CA ILE A 85 -3.51 2.16 4.29
C ILE A 85 -2.94 2.90 5.51
N GLY A 86 -3.18 2.34 6.69
CA GLY A 86 -2.81 2.94 7.97
C GLY A 86 -1.31 2.95 8.23
N LYS A 87 -0.93 3.73 9.25
CA LYS A 87 0.45 3.76 9.76
C LYS A 87 0.87 2.34 10.18
N ASP A 88 2.16 2.07 10.06
CA ASP A 88 2.78 0.81 10.53
C ASP A 88 2.26 -0.47 9.86
N VAL A 89 1.40 -0.37 8.83
CA VAL A 89 1.07 -1.50 7.96
C VAL A 89 2.34 -1.95 7.24
N VAL A 90 2.59 -3.26 7.22
CA VAL A 90 3.76 -3.85 6.58
C VAL A 90 3.34 -4.75 5.43
N SER A 91 3.99 -4.62 4.27
CA SER A 91 3.96 -5.67 3.25
C SER A 91 5.37 -6.25 3.05
N LEU A 92 5.45 -7.57 2.90
CA LEU A 92 6.72 -8.29 2.80
C LEU A 92 7.21 -8.42 1.35
N GLY A 93 6.33 -8.19 0.37
CA GLY A 93 6.65 -8.28 -1.06
C GLY A 93 5.62 -7.58 -1.93
N THR A 94 5.37 -8.13 -3.13
CA THR A 94 4.38 -7.60 -4.06
C THR A 94 2.98 -7.57 -3.45
N LEU A 95 2.29 -6.46 -3.66
CA LEU A 95 0.95 -6.22 -3.13
C LEU A 95 0.10 -5.48 -4.16
N VAL A 96 -1.01 -6.07 -4.56
CA VAL A 96 -1.97 -5.44 -5.48
C VAL A 96 -3.23 -5.05 -4.72
N VAL A 97 -3.60 -3.79 -4.79
CA VAL A 97 -4.72 -3.21 -4.04
C VAL A 97 -5.67 -2.50 -4.99
N TYR A 98 -6.93 -2.91 -4.95
CA TYR A 98 -8.00 -2.28 -5.72
C TYR A 98 -8.64 -1.12 -4.94
N GLN A 99 -9.55 -0.39 -5.61
CA GLN A 99 -10.22 0.76 -5.02
C GLN A 99 -11.04 0.41 -3.77
N GLY A 100 -11.14 1.35 -2.84
CA GLY A 100 -11.93 1.23 -1.62
C GLY A 100 -11.39 0.25 -0.58
N VAL A 101 -10.21 -0.33 -0.81
CA VAL A 101 -9.58 -1.24 0.16
C VAL A 101 -9.14 -0.46 1.40
N THR A 102 -9.40 -1.04 2.57
CA THR A 102 -8.91 -0.52 3.84
C THR A 102 -7.98 -1.53 4.51
N ILE A 103 -6.75 -1.11 4.81
CA ILE A 103 -5.78 -1.87 5.60
C ILE A 103 -5.40 -1.03 6.82
N GLY A 104 -5.72 -1.50 8.03
CA GLY A 104 -5.48 -0.69 9.22
C GLY A 104 -5.71 -1.41 10.54
N GLY A 105 -5.44 -0.73 11.63
CA GLY A 105 -5.63 -1.23 12.99
C GLY A 105 -7.11 -1.33 13.39
N SER A 106 -7.38 -2.19 14.37
CA SER A 106 -8.69 -2.33 15.01
C SER A 106 -8.71 -1.80 16.44
N GLY A 107 -7.65 -1.14 16.89
CA GLY A 107 -7.48 -0.74 18.30
C GLY A 107 -7.05 -1.89 19.22
N LYS A 108 -6.80 -3.08 18.68
CA LYS A 108 -6.26 -4.24 19.40
C LYS A 108 -4.82 -4.49 18.99
N SER A 109 -4.03 -5.08 19.90
CA SER A 109 -2.68 -5.56 19.60
C SER A 109 -2.58 -7.07 19.72
N LYS A 110 -1.55 -7.64 19.11
CA LYS A 110 -1.15 -9.05 19.21
C LYS A 110 0.36 -9.14 19.21
N VAL A 111 0.93 -10.03 19.99
CA VAL A 111 2.37 -10.31 19.94
C VAL A 111 2.63 -11.32 18.82
N ILE A 112 3.48 -10.93 17.85
CA ILE A 112 3.92 -11.75 16.73
C ILE A 112 5.45 -11.79 16.78
N ASP A 113 6.04 -12.96 16.91
CA ASP A 113 7.49 -13.16 17.02
C ASP A 113 8.16 -12.27 18.09
N GLY A 114 7.49 -12.09 19.23
CA GLY A 114 7.99 -11.27 20.34
C GLY A 114 7.83 -9.75 20.14
N VAL A 115 7.24 -9.30 19.05
CA VAL A 115 6.97 -7.89 18.75
C VAL A 115 5.48 -7.60 18.86
N GLU A 116 5.13 -6.53 19.58
CA GLU A 116 3.74 -6.09 19.67
C GLU A 116 3.31 -5.42 18.35
N CYS A 117 2.36 -6.04 17.66
CA CYS A 117 1.79 -5.58 16.41
C CYS A 117 0.38 -5.05 16.61
N TRP A 118 0.10 -3.88 16.04
CA TRP A 118 -1.20 -3.21 16.06
C TRP A 118 -1.86 -3.17 14.68
N GLN A 119 -1.09 -3.51 13.66
CA GLN A 119 -1.46 -3.34 12.25
C GLN A 119 -1.23 -4.63 11.48
N PRO A 120 -1.90 -4.78 10.33
CA PRO A 120 -1.72 -5.94 9.47
C PRO A 120 -0.29 -6.08 8.95
N VAL A 121 0.15 -7.35 8.85
CA VAL A 121 1.34 -7.78 8.12
C VAL A 121 0.90 -8.61 6.91
N ILE A 122 1.24 -8.12 5.72
CA ILE A 122 0.77 -8.68 4.45
C ILE A 122 1.92 -9.45 3.78
N GLY A 123 1.71 -10.71 3.49
CA GLY A 123 2.64 -11.56 2.74
C GLY A 123 2.90 -11.06 1.32
N THR A 124 3.85 -11.69 0.63
CA THR A 124 4.13 -11.38 -0.78
C THR A 124 3.06 -11.95 -1.71
N GLY A 125 2.84 -11.29 -2.86
CA GLY A 125 1.89 -11.76 -3.88
C GLY A 125 0.41 -11.61 -3.53
N VAL A 126 0.09 -10.92 -2.43
CA VAL A 126 -1.29 -10.74 -1.98
C VAL A 126 -2.04 -9.78 -2.90
N LYS A 127 -3.31 -10.12 -3.18
CA LYS A 127 -4.24 -9.29 -3.95
C LYS A 127 -5.47 -8.99 -3.11
N LEU A 128 -5.77 -7.70 -2.91
CA LEU A 128 -6.95 -7.22 -2.21
C LEU A 128 -7.90 -6.59 -3.22
N TYR A 129 -9.03 -7.24 -3.45
CA TYR A 129 -10.03 -6.74 -4.40
C TYR A 129 -10.90 -5.64 -3.81
N THR A 130 -11.69 -5.02 -4.65
CA THR A 130 -12.54 -3.85 -4.39
C THR A 130 -13.24 -3.91 -3.02
N ASN A 131 -13.10 -2.84 -2.23
CA ASN A 131 -13.72 -2.70 -0.91
C ASN A 131 -13.37 -3.79 0.11
N ALA A 132 -12.32 -4.58 -0.11
CA ALA A 132 -11.83 -5.51 0.89
C ALA A 132 -11.27 -4.77 2.11
N MET A 133 -11.43 -5.33 3.30
CA MET A 133 -10.94 -4.75 4.55
C MET A 133 -10.04 -5.75 5.27
N VAL A 134 -8.86 -5.31 5.67
CA VAL A 134 -7.93 -6.07 6.52
C VAL A 134 -7.67 -5.25 7.77
N LEU A 135 -8.25 -5.67 8.90
CA LEU A 135 -8.33 -4.86 10.11
C LEU A 135 -7.74 -5.58 11.32
N GLY A 136 -6.82 -4.92 12.00
CA GLY A 136 -6.21 -5.39 13.23
C GLY A 136 -4.84 -6.02 13.05
N PRO A 137 -4.26 -6.59 14.11
CA PRO A 137 -2.94 -7.20 14.10
C PRO A 137 -3.01 -8.61 13.49
N VAL A 138 -3.33 -8.68 12.20
CA VAL A 138 -3.52 -9.93 11.46
C VAL A 138 -2.38 -10.17 10.49
N GLN A 139 -2.07 -11.44 10.24
CA GLN A 139 -1.13 -11.87 9.23
C GLN A 139 -1.90 -12.43 8.02
N ILE A 140 -1.57 -11.93 6.84
CA ILE A 140 -2.09 -12.45 5.57
C ILE A 140 -0.97 -13.24 4.91
N SER A 141 -1.21 -14.53 4.66
CA SER A 141 -0.25 -15.44 4.04
C SER A 141 0.08 -15.02 2.61
N GLU A 142 1.22 -15.48 2.13
CA GLU A 142 1.68 -15.25 0.76
C GLU A 142 0.65 -15.72 -0.29
N ASN A 143 0.59 -15.01 -1.40
CA ASN A 143 -0.29 -15.29 -2.54
C ASN A 143 -1.78 -15.36 -2.22
N SER A 144 -2.20 -14.86 -1.05
CA SER A 144 -3.61 -14.82 -0.66
C SER A 144 -4.39 -13.87 -1.57
N ILE A 145 -5.62 -14.29 -1.87
CA ILE A 145 -6.60 -13.46 -2.59
C ILE A 145 -7.74 -13.13 -1.63
N ILE A 146 -7.90 -11.85 -1.32
CA ILE A 146 -9.02 -11.34 -0.54
C ILE A 146 -10.07 -10.82 -1.51
N LYS A 147 -11.25 -11.43 -1.48
CA LYS A 147 -12.32 -11.13 -2.44
C LYS A 147 -12.92 -9.75 -2.22
N ALA A 148 -13.62 -9.25 -3.23
CA ALA A 148 -14.32 -7.97 -3.14
C ALA A 148 -15.32 -7.94 -1.97
N GLY A 149 -15.27 -6.87 -1.16
CA GLY A 149 -16.10 -6.69 0.02
C GLY A 149 -15.76 -7.60 1.21
N GLU A 150 -14.76 -8.46 1.08
CA GLU A 150 -14.37 -9.38 2.16
C GLU A 150 -13.71 -8.62 3.33
N ARG A 151 -14.08 -8.99 4.55
CA ARG A 151 -13.52 -8.42 5.78
C ARG A 151 -12.70 -9.46 6.53
N ILE A 152 -11.42 -9.16 6.71
CA ILE A 152 -10.46 -10.00 7.43
C ILE A 152 -10.14 -9.34 8.78
N THR A 153 -10.34 -10.10 9.86
CA THR A 153 -10.04 -9.67 11.24
C THR A 153 -9.27 -10.74 12.03
N THR A 154 -8.92 -11.82 11.37
CA THR A 154 -8.11 -12.94 11.90
C THR A 154 -7.07 -13.33 10.87
N ASP A 155 -6.02 -14.02 11.30
CA ASP A 155 -4.95 -14.50 10.40
C ASP A 155 -5.52 -15.36 9.26
N ARG A 156 -4.88 -15.28 8.08
CA ARG A 156 -5.30 -16.01 6.88
C ARG A 156 -4.11 -16.45 6.04
#